data_b5785d53a063081ad9e1a263e7f6084b
#
_entry.id   b5785d53a063081ad9e1a263e7f6084b
#
_cell.length_a   1.000
_cell.length_b   1.000
_cell.length_c   1.000
_cell.angle_alpha   90.00
_cell.angle_beta   90.00
_cell.angle_gamma   90.00
#
_symmetry.space_group_name_H-M   'P 1'
#
loop_
_entity.id
_entity.type
_entity.pdbx_description
1 polymer ?
#
loop_
_entity_poly.entity_id
_entity_poly.type
_entity_poly.pdbx_seq_one_letter_code
_entity_poly.pdbx_strand_id
1 'polypeptide(L)'
;MIQAAITGERQVAFHEMPDPRAKADWAVVKVRASALCTEYKLWMAGQNQAIIGHEGVGEVVEVAERGPVSVGDRVVVLPQFSCGRCHLCMSGDYIYCEDSHDFAAVNGSMAGAGTFAHYTLKPAWLLPRIPDDVSYAQATMAIDGIGASFGGLEAINVNSQDTVLVTGLGPVGLGAVVNARFRNARVIGVEPAPWRASRALEMGAETVLDPSDPDILRKICSLTEGRGVDCAIDCSGRVAAERLCIDATRRRGRVAFVGECRDELTITISTDMIRKGLTVVGSWLYNMGDYSKVMKVIRQSPLIELLISHQLPMSQLQTGFGLLAQGEAAKIVVDPWA
;
A
#
# COMPACT_ATOMS: atom_id res chain seq x y z
N MET A 1 -18.63 17.82 -9.07
CA MET A 1 -18.30 16.42 -8.74
C MET A 1 -18.64 16.09 -7.29
N ILE A 2 -18.83 14.80 -6.98
CA ILE A 2 -18.95 14.36 -5.59
C ILE A 2 -17.56 13.98 -5.06
N GLN A 3 -17.27 14.33 -3.80
CA GLN A 3 -16.07 13.97 -3.05
C GLN A 3 -16.45 13.53 -1.64
N ALA A 4 -15.87 12.43 -1.17
CA ALA A 4 -16.09 11.92 0.19
C ALA A 4 -15.14 12.58 1.20
N ALA A 5 -15.61 12.69 2.45
CA ALA A 5 -14.85 13.20 3.59
C ALA A 5 -15.20 12.44 4.87
N ILE A 6 -14.28 12.36 5.82
CA ILE A 6 -14.54 11.92 7.19
C ILE A 6 -14.94 13.17 8.01
N THR A 7 -16.11 13.14 8.62
CA THR A 7 -16.69 14.29 9.32
C THR A 7 -16.91 14.05 10.82
N GLY A 8 -16.50 12.91 11.31
CA GLY A 8 -16.61 12.53 12.72
C GLY A 8 -16.31 11.05 12.95
N GLU A 9 -16.41 10.63 14.20
CA GLU A 9 -16.22 9.23 14.56
C GLU A 9 -17.24 8.35 13.81
N ARG A 10 -16.71 7.44 12.99
CA ARG A 10 -17.46 6.52 12.13
C ARG A 10 -18.49 7.22 11.22
N GLN A 11 -18.12 8.41 10.74
CA GLN A 11 -18.97 9.19 9.85
C GLN A 11 -18.25 9.56 8.56
N VAL A 12 -18.90 9.27 7.44
CA VAL A 12 -18.51 9.70 6.09
C VAL A 12 -19.60 10.59 5.53
N ALA A 13 -19.22 11.72 4.96
CA ALA A 13 -20.12 12.62 4.24
C ALA A 13 -19.66 12.76 2.79
N PHE A 14 -20.60 13.10 1.90
CA PHE A 14 -20.36 13.35 0.49
C PHE A 14 -20.70 14.81 0.20
N HIS A 15 -19.76 15.52 -0.42
CA HIS A 15 -19.88 16.93 -0.72
C HIS A 15 -19.88 17.17 -2.23
N GLU A 16 -20.74 18.06 -2.69
CA GLU A 16 -20.62 18.61 -4.03
C GLU A 16 -19.49 19.63 -4.08
N MET A 17 -18.55 19.41 -4.97
CA MET A 17 -17.38 20.26 -5.20
C MET A 17 -17.33 20.65 -6.68
N PRO A 18 -16.73 21.81 -7.04
CA PRO A 18 -16.46 22.11 -8.43
C PRO A 18 -15.54 21.06 -9.05
N ASP A 19 -15.73 20.76 -10.33
CA ASP A 19 -14.81 19.89 -11.06
C ASP A 19 -13.44 20.56 -11.17
N PRO A 20 -12.34 19.87 -10.86
CA PRO A 20 -11.01 20.40 -11.08
C PRO A 20 -10.75 20.61 -12.57
N ARG A 21 -9.82 21.51 -12.90
CA ARG A 21 -9.40 21.81 -14.27
C ARG A 21 -7.92 21.55 -14.43
N ALA A 22 -7.55 21.03 -15.59
CA ALA A 22 -6.14 20.84 -15.92
C ALA A 22 -5.41 22.20 -15.99
N LYS A 23 -4.18 22.24 -15.46
CA LYS A 23 -3.34 23.45 -15.44
C LYS A 23 -1.88 23.06 -15.64
N ALA A 24 -1.18 23.78 -16.51
CA ALA A 24 0.21 23.50 -16.81
C ALA A 24 0.43 21.99 -17.09
N ASP A 25 1.34 21.35 -16.42
CA ASP A 25 1.66 19.92 -16.53
C ASP A 25 0.75 19.00 -15.66
N TRP A 26 -0.38 19.51 -15.13
CA TRP A 26 -1.35 18.71 -14.38
C TRP A 26 -2.50 18.25 -15.24
N ALA A 27 -2.95 17.03 -15.05
CA ALA A 27 -4.05 16.40 -15.76
C ALA A 27 -5.21 16.07 -14.82
N VAL A 28 -6.44 16.13 -15.33
CA VAL A 28 -7.65 15.67 -14.65
C VAL A 28 -7.90 14.21 -15.01
N VAL A 29 -8.04 13.38 -13.99
CA VAL A 29 -8.39 11.96 -14.12
C VAL A 29 -9.82 11.75 -13.64
N LYS A 30 -10.66 11.14 -14.46
CA LYS A 30 -11.94 10.56 -14.07
C LYS A 30 -11.65 9.27 -13.32
N VAL A 31 -11.85 9.28 -12.00
CA VAL A 31 -11.57 8.11 -11.16
C VAL A 31 -12.56 7.00 -11.51
N ARG A 32 -12.05 5.84 -11.86
CA ARG A 32 -12.84 4.64 -12.21
C ARG A 32 -12.90 3.63 -11.09
N ALA A 33 -11.86 3.61 -10.24
CA ALA A 33 -11.80 2.80 -9.04
C ALA A 33 -10.81 3.42 -8.04
N SER A 34 -11.04 3.21 -6.76
CA SER A 34 -10.12 3.60 -5.70
C SER A 34 -10.16 2.57 -4.57
N ALA A 35 -9.00 2.14 -4.06
CA ALA A 35 -8.96 1.16 -2.98
C ALA A 35 -8.93 1.84 -1.60
N LEU A 36 -9.51 1.17 -0.61
CA LEU A 36 -9.48 1.60 0.78
C LEU A 36 -8.15 1.21 1.43
N CYS A 37 -7.62 2.12 2.24
CA CYS A 37 -6.39 1.91 3.00
C CYS A 37 -6.56 2.32 4.47
N THR A 38 -5.60 3.04 5.02
CA THR A 38 -5.50 3.39 6.44
C THR A 38 -6.49 4.46 6.88
N GLU A 39 -7.25 5.09 5.99
CA GLU A 39 -8.28 6.09 6.31
C GLU A 39 -9.31 5.58 7.33
N TYR A 40 -9.57 4.27 7.38
CA TYR A 40 -10.48 3.70 8.39
C TYR A 40 -9.98 3.96 9.83
N LYS A 41 -8.67 4.12 10.06
CA LYS A 41 -8.11 4.46 11.38
C LYS A 41 -8.51 5.87 11.79
N LEU A 42 -8.49 6.83 10.85
CA LEU A 42 -8.94 8.22 11.08
C LEU A 42 -10.47 8.25 11.32
N TRP A 43 -11.22 7.47 10.54
CA TRP A 43 -12.66 7.31 10.68
C TRP A 43 -13.04 6.74 12.06
N MET A 44 -12.32 5.71 12.54
CA MET A 44 -12.52 5.16 13.89
C MET A 44 -12.17 6.15 14.99
N ALA A 45 -11.13 6.96 14.79
CA ALA A 45 -10.65 7.95 15.76
C ALA A 45 -11.45 9.26 15.76
N GLY A 46 -12.43 9.41 14.87
CA GLY A 46 -13.22 10.63 14.73
C GLY A 46 -12.42 11.86 14.25
N GLN A 47 -11.30 11.61 13.57
CA GLN A 47 -10.46 12.69 13.03
C GLN A 47 -11.05 13.17 11.71
N ASN A 48 -11.54 14.42 11.71
CA ASN A 48 -12.08 15.05 10.51
C ASN A 48 -11.01 15.12 9.43
N GLN A 49 -11.35 14.63 8.23
CA GLN A 49 -10.48 14.65 7.07
C GLN A 49 -11.28 15.00 5.81
N ALA A 50 -11.04 16.19 5.28
CA ALA A 50 -11.75 16.69 4.10
C ALA A 50 -11.35 15.97 2.80
N ILE A 51 -10.14 15.39 2.78
CA ILE A 51 -9.55 14.72 1.63
C ILE A 51 -9.21 13.30 2.03
N ILE A 52 -9.84 12.34 1.37
CA ILE A 52 -9.60 10.91 1.59
C ILE A 52 -9.46 10.16 0.26
N GLY A 53 -8.78 9.01 0.32
CA GLY A 53 -8.44 8.20 -0.85
C GLY A 53 -7.13 8.65 -1.50
N HIS A 54 -6.23 7.69 -1.69
CA HIS A 54 -4.93 7.89 -2.32
C HIS A 54 -4.52 6.72 -3.23
N GLU A 55 -5.39 5.73 -3.38
CA GLU A 55 -5.15 4.53 -4.20
C GLU A 55 -6.11 4.52 -5.42
N GLY A 56 -6.12 5.61 -6.18
CA GLY A 56 -7.02 5.76 -7.32
C GLY A 56 -6.44 5.33 -8.65
N VAL A 57 -7.32 4.96 -9.55
CA VAL A 57 -7.04 4.69 -10.96
C VAL A 57 -8.15 5.25 -11.83
N GLY A 58 -7.86 5.59 -13.07
CA GLY A 58 -8.91 6.12 -13.92
C GLY A 58 -8.47 6.42 -15.35
N GLU A 59 -9.20 7.31 -15.95
CA GLU A 59 -9.01 7.76 -17.34
C GLU A 59 -8.72 9.26 -17.35
N VAL A 60 -7.68 9.67 -18.04
CA VAL A 60 -7.37 11.08 -18.26
C VAL A 60 -8.47 11.71 -19.11
N VAL A 61 -9.12 12.75 -18.60
CA VAL A 61 -10.22 13.45 -19.30
C VAL A 61 -9.89 14.87 -19.71
N GLU A 62 -8.87 15.48 -19.10
CA GLU A 62 -8.42 16.82 -19.44
C GLU A 62 -6.92 16.97 -19.23
N VAL A 63 -6.23 17.57 -20.18
CA VAL A 63 -4.83 17.98 -20.12
C VAL A 63 -4.73 19.43 -20.62
N ALA A 64 -3.98 20.28 -19.92
CA ALA A 64 -3.79 21.67 -20.34
C ALA A 64 -2.67 21.82 -21.39
N GLU A 65 -1.64 21.00 -21.25
CA GLU A 65 -0.46 21.01 -22.11
C GLU A 65 -0.09 19.60 -22.57
N ARG A 66 0.64 19.53 -23.67
CA ARG A 66 1.18 18.25 -24.16
C ARG A 66 2.22 17.71 -23.18
N GLY A 67 2.03 16.50 -22.70
CA GLY A 67 2.86 15.87 -21.67
C GLY A 67 2.96 14.35 -21.82
N PRO A 68 3.32 13.65 -20.73
CA PRO A 68 3.49 12.20 -20.73
C PRO A 68 2.17 11.42 -20.87
N VAL A 69 1.02 12.08 -20.65
CA VAL A 69 -0.31 11.47 -20.81
C VAL A 69 -1.17 12.25 -21.78
N SER A 70 -2.19 11.59 -22.32
CA SER A 70 -3.18 12.14 -23.25
C SER A 70 -4.59 11.81 -22.78
N VAL A 71 -5.58 12.58 -23.21
CA VAL A 71 -6.99 12.27 -22.97
C VAL A 71 -7.32 10.88 -23.51
N GLY A 72 -8.00 10.07 -22.69
CA GLY A 72 -8.31 8.67 -22.95
C GLY A 72 -7.30 7.67 -22.39
N ASP A 73 -6.12 8.13 -21.93
CA ASP A 73 -5.16 7.22 -21.29
C ASP A 73 -5.72 6.67 -19.98
N ARG A 74 -5.58 5.35 -19.78
CA ARG A 74 -5.88 4.65 -18.54
C ARG A 74 -4.67 4.73 -17.63
N VAL A 75 -4.83 5.26 -16.40
CA VAL A 75 -3.70 5.60 -15.53
C VAL A 75 -3.90 5.18 -14.08
N VAL A 76 -2.81 4.84 -13.41
CA VAL A 76 -2.73 4.79 -11.95
C VAL A 76 -2.45 6.21 -11.44
N VAL A 77 -3.13 6.63 -10.38
CA VAL A 77 -2.92 7.92 -9.73
C VAL A 77 -2.00 7.70 -8.54
N LEU A 78 -0.69 7.87 -8.76
CA LEU A 78 0.27 7.68 -7.67
C LEU A 78 0.07 8.70 -6.55
N PRO A 79 0.27 8.32 -5.27
CA PRO A 79 0.07 9.23 -4.15
C PRO A 79 1.10 10.38 -4.17
N GLN A 80 0.89 11.36 -3.27
CA GLN A 80 1.67 12.58 -3.17
C GLN A 80 1.48 13.54 -4.37
N PHE A 81 2.03 14.75 -4.24
CA PHE A 81 2.06 15.78 -5.27
C PHE A 81 3.51 16.19 -5.54
N SER A 82 4.34 15.21 -5.79
CA SER A 82 5.79 15.35 -5.90
C SER A 82 6.19 16.24 -7.06
N CYS A 83 7.26 17.04 -6.89
CA CYS A 83 7.61 18.14 -7.78
C CYS A 83 8.18 17.72 -9.15
N GLY A 84 8.62 16.48 -9.32
CA GLY A 84 9.21 15.98 -10.58
C GLY A 84 10.61 16.49 -10.92
N ARG A 85 11.22 17.37 -10.10
CA ARG A 85 12.47 18.07 -10.42
C ARG A 85 13.58 17.96 -9.36
N CYS A 86 13.27 17.62 -8.10
CA CYS A 86 14.30 17.38 -7.09
C CYS A 86 15.04 16.06 -7.40
N HIS A 87 16.22 15.87 -6.80
CA HIS A 87 17.03 14.69 -7.09
C HIS A 87 16.32 13.36 -6.79
N LEU A 88 15.48 13.30 -5.74
CA LEU A 88 14.69 12.11 -5.41
C LEU A 88 13.62 11.83 -6.47
N CYS A 89 12.88 12.84 -6.94
CA CYS A 89 11.93 12.65 -8.03
C CYS A 89 12.60 12.19 -9.31
N MET A 90 13.75 12.79 -9.67
CA MET A 90 14.51 12.44 -10.88
C MET A 90 15.13 11.05 -10.81
N SER A 91 15.43 10.52 -9.63
CA SER A 91 15.86 9.13 -9.43
C SER A 91 14.70 8.13 -9.34
N GLY A 92 13.45 8.61 -9.40
CA GLY A 92 12.24 7.80 -9.29
C GLY A 92 11.71 7.62 -7.87
N ASP A 93 12.39 8.14 -6.86
CA ASP A 93 12.00 8.07 -5.44
C ASP A 93 10.98 9.17 -5.07
N TYR A 94 9.96 9.31 -5.91
CA TYR A 94 8.95 10.36 -5.86
C TYR A 94 8.24 10.49 -4.51
N ILE A 95 8.07 9.37 -3.81
CA ILE A 95 7.36 9.33 -2.53
C ILE A 95 8.09 10.10 -1.44
N TYR A 96 9.42 10.23 -1.56
CA TYR A 96 10.29 10.97 -0.65
C TYR A 96 10.59 12.40 -1.13
N CYS A 97 9.76 12.97 -2.02
CA CYS A 97 9.94 14.30 -2.57
C CYS A 97 10.10 15.36 -1.46
N GLU A 98 11.17 16.16 -1.55
CA GLU A 98 11.49 17.22 -0.58
C GLU A 98 10.79 18.57 -0.86
N ASP A 99 10.18 18.70 -2.06
CA ASP A 99 9.58 19.96 -2.56
C ASP A 99 8.20 19.65 -3.20
N SER A 100 7.34 18.94 -2.47
CA SER A 100 6.00 18.60 -2.97
C SER A 100 5.16 19.86 -3.19
N HIS A 101 4.34 19.83 -4.25
CA HIS A 101 3.44 20.93 -4.56
C HIS A 101 2.38 21.11 -3.47
N ASP A 102 2.09 22.37 -3.14
CA ASP A 102 0.88 22.74 -2.42
C ASP A 102 -0.31 22.66 -3.38
N PHE A 103 -1.14 21.64 -3.21
CA PHE A 103 -2.30 21.38 -4.07
C PHE A 103 -3.29 22.58 -4.06
N ALA A 104 -3.54 23.18 -2.89
CA ALA A 104 -4.46 24.28 -2.77
C ALA A 104 -3.94 25.52 -3.50
N ALA A 105 -2.65 25.79 -3.45
CA ALA A 105 -2.02 26.87 -4.20
C ALA A 105 -2.12 26.65 -5.72
N VAL A 106 -1.96 25.40 -6.18
CA VAL A 106 -2.10 25.07 -7.62
C VAL A 106 -3.55 25.14 -8.06
N ASN A 107 -4.48 24.50 -7.35
CA ASN A 107 -5.87 24.34 -7.80
C ASN A 107 -6.81 25.50 -7.34
N GLY A 108 -6.45 26.25 -6.31
CA GLY A 108 -7.29 27.27 -5.68
C GLY A 108 -8.29 26.68 -4.67
N SER A 109 -8.35 25.37 -4.52
CA SER A 109 -9.18 24.64 -3.55
C SER A 109 -8.66 23.21 -3.37
N MET A 110 -9.22 22.47 -2.41
CA MET A 110 -8.88 21.05 -2.21
C MET A 110 -9.78 20.09 -3.02
N ALA A 111 -10.62 20.59 -3.92
CA ALA A 111 -11.45 19.75 -4.78
C ALA A 111 -10.58 18.91 -5.73
N GLY A 112 -10.75 17.59 -5.70
CA GLY A 112 -9.97 16.67 -6.53
C GLY A 112 -8.57 16.33 -5.99
N ALA A 113 -8.26 16.64 -4.74
CA ALA A 113 -6.99 16.24 -4.14
C ALA A 113 -6.95 14.75 -3.76
N GLY A 114 -8.11 14.14 -3.43
CA GLY A 114 -8.24 12.73 -3.08
C GLY A 114 -8.87 11.90 -4.21
N THR A 115 -8.89 10.58 -4.02
CA THR A 115 -9.40 9.63 -5.02
C THR A 115 -10.75 8.99 -4.64
N PHE A 116 -11.28 9.22 -3.42
CA PHE A 116 -12.71 8.96 -3.17
C PHE A 116 -13.54 10.14 -3.66
N ALA A 117 -13.46 10.38 -4.96
CA ALA A 117 -14.11 11.47 -5.68
C ALA A 117 -14.33 11.07 -7.14
N HIS A 118 -15.24 11.77 -7.84
CA HIS A 118 -15.46 11.53 -9.26
C HIS A 118 -14.24 11.87 -10.13
N TYR A 119 -13.51 12.93 -9.77
CA TYR A 119 -12.33 13.40 -10.49
C TYR A 119 -11.21 13.72 -9.50
N THR A 120 -9.98 13.50 -9.94
CA THR A 120 -8.77 13.95 -9.24
C THR A 120 -7.86 14.72 -10.19
N LEU A 121 -7.11 15.69 -9.65
CA LEU A 121 -6.13 16.49 -10.38
C LEU A 121 -4.72 16.08 -9.93
N LYS A 122 -3.81 15.80 -10.87
CA LYS A 122 -2.51 15.23 -10.57
C LYS A 122 -1.43 15.73 -11.53
N PRO A 123 -0.17 15.94 -11.06
CA PRO A 123 0.95 16.11 -11.99
C PRO A 123 1.01 14.95 -12.99
N ALA A 124 1.06 15.24 -14.27
CA ALA A 124 0.92 14.23 -15.31
C ALA A 124 2.01 13.14 -15.27
N TRP A 125 3.19 13.46 -14.76
CA TRP A 125 4.28 12.49 -14.60
C TRP A 125 4.05 11.45 -13.50
N LEU A 126 3.11 11.70 -12.57
CA LEU A 126 2.66 10.75 -11.54
C LEU A 126 1.47 9.88 -11.99
N LEU A 127 1.22 9.83 -13.28
CA LEU A 127 0.12 9.10 -13.90
C LEU A 127 0.64 8.01 -14.85
N PRO A 128 1.32 6.96 -14.36
CA PRO A 128 1.78 5.88 -15.21
C PRO A 128 0.60 5.12 -15.81
N ARG A 129 0.76 4.68 -17.09
CA ARG A 129 -0.30 4.02 -17.85
C ARG A 129 -0.58 2.60 -17.36
N ILE A 130 -1.85 2.24 -17.33
CA ILE A 130 -2.33 0.88 -17.04
C ILE A 130 -2.28 0.05 -18.33
N PRO A 131 -1.68 -1.14 -18.33
CA PRO A 131 -1.76 -2.07 -19.47
C PRO A 131 -3.22 -2.41 -19.82
N ASP A 132 -3.50 -2.62 -21.13
CA ASP A 132 -4.86 -2.82 -21.63
C ASP A 132 -5.56 -4.07 -21.04
N ASP A 133 -4.78 -5.10 -20.70
CA ASP A 133 -5.24 -6.36 -20.12
C ASP A 133 -5.40 -6.33 -18.59
N VAL A 134 -5.19 -5.18 -17.93
CA VAL A 134 -5.38 -5.00 -16.49
C VAL A 134 -6.67 -4.21 -16.23
N SER A 135 -7.57 -4.74 -15.42
CA SER A 135 -8.78 -4.03 -15.01
C SER A 135 -8.46 -2.85 -14.08
N TYR A 136 -9.39 -1.87 -13.97
CA TYR A 136 -9.22 -0.78 -13.01
C TYR A 136 -9.12 -1.30 -11.56
N ALA A 137 -9.92 -2.28 -11.17
CA ALA A 137 -9.86 -2.86 -9.83
C ALA A 137 -8.48 -3.48 -9.54
N GLN A 138 -7.93 -4.27 -10.47
CA GLN A 138 -6.59 -4.83 -10.33
C GLN A 138 -5.51 -3.74 -10.30
N ALA A 139 -5.65 -2.69 -11.12
CA ALA A 139 -4.67 -1.60 -11.20
C ALA A 139 -4.57 -0.78 -9.90
N THR A 140 -5.63 -0.70 -9.07
CA THR A 140 -5.54 -0.06 -7.74
C THR A 140 -4.52 -0.74 -6.83
N MET A 141 -4.24 -2.02 -7.05
CA MET A 141 -3.23 -2.76 -6.30
C MET A 141 -1.80 -2.24 -6.51
N ALA A 142 -1.56 -1.47 -7.57
CA ALA A 142 -0.23 -0.91 -7.85
C ALA A 142 0.26 0.08 -6.79
N ILE A 143 -0.63 0.59 -5.94
CA ILE A 143 -0.27 1.53 -4.87
C ILE A 143 0.01 0.71 -3.60
N ASP A 144 -0.87 0.66 -2.64
CA ASP A 144 -0.54 0.01 -1.36
C ASP A 144 -0.79 -1.51 -1.35
N GLY A 145 -1.71 -2.00 -2.22
CA GLY A 145 -2.03 -3.42 -2.25
C GLY A 145 -0.81 -4.30 -2.56
N ILE A 146 -0.09 -3.96 -3.61
CA ILE A 146 1.14 -4.64 -4.03
C ILE A 146 2.35 -3.72 -3.87
N GLY A 147 2.23 -2.43 -4.22
CA GLY A 147 3.36 -1.52 -4.34
C GLY A 147 4.13 -1.30 -3.05
N ALA A 148 3.45 -1.07 -1.92
CA ALA A 148 4.12 -0.81 -0.65
C ALA A 148 5.00 -1.99 -0.22
N SER A 149 4.46 -3.21 -0.22
CA SER A 149 5.23 -4.40 0.12
C SER A 149 6.24 -4.79 -0.96
N PHE A 150 5.97 -4.45 -2.24
CA PHE A 150 6.93 -4.65 -3.33
C PHE A 150 8.22 -3.89 -3.06
N GLY A 151 8.14 -2.60 -2.73
CA GLY A 151 9.30 -1.77 -2.41
C GLY A 151 10.11 -2.34 -1.25
N GLY A 152 9.44 -2.75 -0.16
CA GLY A 152 10.11 -3.37 0.99
C GLY A 152 10.85 -4.66 0.64
N LEU A 153 10.20 -5.58 -0.09
CA LEU A 153 10.81 -6.86 -0.47
C LEU A 153 11.91 -6.69 -1.54
N GLU A 154 11.79 -5.70 -2.42
CA GLU A 154 12.85 -5.35 -3.38
C GLU A 154 14.08 -4.77 -2.66
N ALA A 155 13.88 -3.85 -1.71
CA ALA A 155 14.96 -3.24 -0.93
C ALA A 155 15.78 -4.26 -0.13
N ILE A 156 15.14 -5.34 0.34
CA ILE A 156 15.85 -6.44 1.03
C ILE A 156 16.15 -7.63 0.09
N ASN A 157 15.95 -7.47 -1.21
CA ASN A 157 16.32 -8.43 -2.26
C ASN A 157 15.82 -9.86 -2.00
N VAL A 158 14.50 -9.99 -1.74
CA VAL A 158 13.86 -11.30 -1.53
C VAL A 158 13.86 -12.13 -2.79
N ASN A 159 14.19 -13.41 -2.67
CA ASN A 159 14.28 -14.35 -3.78
C ASN A 159 13.77 -15.76 -3.40
N SER A 160 13.81 -16.69 -4.34
CA SER A 160 13.25 -18.06 -4.21
C SER A 160 13.92 -18.94 -3.15
N GLN A 161 15.07 -18.56 -2.62
CA GLN A 161 15.77 -19.31 -1.57
C GLN A 161 15.39 -18.84 -0.18
N ASP A 162 14.63 -17.73 -0.07
CA ASP A 162 14.32 -17.12 1.20
C ASP A 162 13.04 -17.69 1.84
N THR A 163 13.09 -17.82 3.16
CA THR A 163 11.91 -17.89 4.02
C THR A 163 11.64 -16.49 4.55
N VAL A 164 10.44 -15.96 4.25
CA VAL A 164 10.01 -14.61 4.58
C VAL A 164 8.98 -14.65 5.71
N LEU A 165 9.24 -13.94 6.79
CA LEU A 165 8.26 -13.64 7.83
C LEU A 165 7.50 -12.38 7.44
N VAL A 166 6.17 -12.45 7.41
CA VAL A 166 5.29 -11.29 7.19
C VAL A 166 4.49 -11.04 8.45
N THR A 167 4.70 -9.92 9.13
CA THR A 167 3.94 -9.54 10.32
C THR A 167 2.84 -8.53 9.98
N GLY A 168 1.60 -8.81 10.43
CA GLY A 168 0.42 -8.05 10.08
C GLY A 168 -0.08 -8.36 8.66
N LEU A 169 -1.08 -9.24 8.57
CA LEU A 169 -1.68 -9.67 7.29
C LEU A 169 -2.93 -8.84 6.92
N GLY A 170 -2.88 -7.53 7.20
CA GLY A 170 -3.81 -6.57 6.63
C GLY A 170 -3.61 -6.44 5.11
N PRO A 171 -4.28 -5.46 4.46
CA PRO A 171 -4.20 -5.31 3.00
C PRO A 171 -2.77 -5.28 2.43
N VAL A 172 -1.84 -4.56 3.08
CA VAL A 172 -0.42 -4.49 2.67
C VAL A 172 0.31 -5.81 2.93
N GLY A 173 0.06 -6.46 4.08
CA GLY A 173 0.71 -7.73 4.42
C GLY A 173 0.24 -8.89 3.54
N LEU A 174 -1.05 -8.96 3.18
CA LEU A 174 -1.54 -9.90 2.17
C LEU A 174 -0.89 -9.63 0.80
N GLY A 175 -0.67 -8.36 0.45
CA GLY A 175 0.15 -7.99 -0.70
C GLY A 175 1.60 -8.46 -0.60
N ALA A 176 2.19 -8.44 0.60
CA ALA A 176 3.52 -9.01 0.83
C ALA A 176 3.54 -10.54 0.60
N VAL A 177 2.47 -11.25 1.00
CA VAL A 177 2.32 -12.68 0.67
C VAL A 177 2.32 -12.89 -0.85
N VAL A 178 1.50 -12.12 -1.61
CA VAL A 178 1.50 -12.19 -3.09
C VAL A 178 2.90 -11.94 -3.65
N ASN A 179 3.54 -10.88 -3.23
CA ASN A 179 4.87 -10.47 -3.71
C ASN A 179 5.95 -11.50 -3.41
N ALA A 180 5.97 -12.09 -2.20
CA ALA A 180 6.91 -13.12 -1.80
C ALA A 180 6.66 -14.42 -2.59
N ARG A 181 5.39 -14.84 -2.73
CA ARG A 181 5.00 -16.02 -3.53
C ARG A 181 5.33 -15.85 -5.00
N PHE A 182 5.16 -14.65 -5.56
CA PHE A 182 5.55 -14.35 -6.94
C PHE A 182 7.06 -14.49 -7.18
N ARG A 183 7.87 -14.28 -6.14
CA ARG A 183 9.31 -14.53 -6.13
C ARG A 183 9.68 -15.98 -5.80
N ASN A 184 8.68 -16.86 -5.64
CA ASN A 184 8.81 -18.24 -5.18
C ASN A 184 9.44 -18.38 -3.79
N ALA A 185 9.38 -17.37 -2.95
CA ALA A 185 9.82 -17.44 -1.57
C ALA A 185 8.82 -18.21 -0.70
N ARG A 186 9.30 -18.83 0.35
CA ARG A 186 8.48 -19.46 1.40
C ARG A 186 7.97 -18.37 2.33
N VAL A 187 6.71 -18.44 2.78
CA VAL A 187 6.10 -17.39 3.61
C VAL A 187 5.56 -17.97 4.91
N ILE A 188 5.95 -17.33 6.03
CA ILE A 188 5.37 -17.53 7.37
C ILE A 188 4.67 -16.21 7.72
N GLY A 189 3.37 -16.27 8.07
CA GLY A 189 2.58 -15.12 8.46
C GLY A 189 2.42 -14.97 9.97
N VAL A 190 2.16 -13.76 10.44
CA VAL A 190 1.75 -13.46 11.81
C VAL A 190 0.55 -12.52 11.79
N GLU A 191 -0.61 -12.98 12.31
CA GLU A 191 -1.86 -12.22 12.26
C GLU A 191 -2.84 -12.70 13.34
N PRO A 192 -3.45 -11.81 14.13
CA PRO A 192 -4.45 -12.19 15.13
C PRO A 192 -5.86 -12.39 14.55
N ALA A 193 -6.21 -11.75 13.42
CA ALA A 193 -7.55 -11.82 12.84
C ALA A 193 -7.76 -13.13 12.05
N PRO A 194 -8.71 -14.01 12.46
CA PRO A 194 -8.87 -15.32 11.85
C PRO A 194 -9.18 -15.27 10.35
N TRP A 195 -9.98 -14.29 9.91
CA TRP A 195 -10.31 -14.12 8.49
C TRP A 195 -9.06 -13.83 7.65
N ARG A 196 -8.20 -12.90 8.12
CA ARG A 196 -6.96 -12.54 7.42
C ARG A 196 -5.95 -13.68 7.44
N ALA A 197 -5.86 -14.41 8.55
CA ALA A 197 -5.02 -15.59 8.67
C ALA A 197 -5.44 -16.67 7.66
N SER A 198 -6.74 -16.99 7.57
CA SER A 198 -7.28 -17.91 6.56
C SER A 198 -6.98 -17.45 5.14
N ARG A 199 -7.19 -16.17 4.85
CA ARG A 199 -6.91 -15.59 3.53
C ARG A 199 -5.43 -15.72 3.15
N ALA A 200 -4.51 -15.50 4.07
CA ALA A 200 -3.07 -15.65 3.83
C ALA A 200 -2.69 -17.11 3.50
N LEU A 201 -3.31 -18.09 4.18
CA LEU A 201 -3.12 -19.51 3.86
C LEU A 201 -3.63 -19.84 2.46
N GLU A 202 -4.81 -19.36 2.07
CA GLU A 202 -5.35 -19.49 0.70
C GLU A 202 -4.42 -18.88 -0.34
N MET A 203 -3.72 -17.79 -0.01
CA MET A 203 -2.74 -17.11 -0.87
C MET A 203 -1.36 -17.77 -0.85
N GLY A 204 -1.20 -18.87 -0.13
CA GLY A 204 0.01 -19.70 -0.15
C GLY A 204 1.04 -19.38 0.93
N ALA A 205 0.66 -18.69 2.00
CA ALA A 205 1.46 -18.73 3.24
C ALA A 205 1.47 -20.16 3.77
N GLU A 206 2.63 -20.65 4.19
CA GLU A 206 2.78 -22.03 4.68
C GLU A 206 2.09 -22.22 6.03
N THR A 207 2.18 -21.21 6.86
CA THR A 207 1.53 -21.15 8.18
C THR A 207 1.30 -19.71 8.59
N VAL A 208 0.31 -19.51 9.46
CA VAL A 208 0.07 -18.23 10.12
C VAL A 208 0.03 -18.46 11.62
N LEU A 209 0.82 -17.68 12.35
CA LEU A 209 0.96 -17.76 13.79
C LEU A 209 0.19 -16.61 14.46
N ASP A 210 -0.34 -16.88 15.65
CA ASP A 210 -0.97 -15.87 16.50
C ASP A 210 0.11 -15.06 17.24
N PRO A 211 0.12 -13.71 17.13
CA PRO A 211 1.08 -12.88 17.86
C PRO A 211 0.95 -12.95 19.38
N SER A 212 -0.19 -13.42 19.92
CA SER A 212 -0.39 -13.61 21.36
C SER A 212 0.28 -14.86 21.93
N ASP A 213 0.78 -15.75 21.05
CA ASP A 213 1.45 -16.98 21.46
C ASP A 213 2.82 -16.66 22.12
N PRO A 214 3.02 -16.96 23.41
CA PRO A 214 4.28 -16.68 24.10
C PRO A 214 5.49 -17.44 23.51
N ASP A 215 5.23 -18.53 22.79
CA ASP A 215 6.24 -19.36 22.15
C ASP A 215 6.46 -19.01 20.65
N ILE A 216 5.92 -17.91 20.17
CA ILE A 216 5.93 -17.57 18.73
C ILE A 216 7.33 -17.59 18.13
N LEU A 217 8.32 -17.00 18.81
CA LEU A 217 9.72 -16.98 18.34
C LEU A 217 10.29 -18.41 18.23
N ARG A 218 10.02 -19.25 19.22
CA ARG A 218 10.43 -20.67 19.22
C ARG A 218 9.79 -21.44 18.06
N LYS A 219 8.50 -21.19 17.79
CA LYS A 219 7.78 -21.79 16.65
C LYS A 219 8.38 -21.36 15.31
N ILE A 220 8.66 -20.07 15.11
CA ILE A 220 9.33 -19.58 13.90
C ILE A 220 10.71 -20.25 13.73
N CYS A 221 11.50 -20.33 14.80
CA CYS A 221 12.79 -21.01 14.76
C CYS A 221 12.64 -22.50 14.39
N SER A 222 11.64 -23.20 14.93
CA SER A 222 11.39 -24.62 14.61
C SER A 222 11.05 -24.82 13.13
N LEU A 223 10.29 -23.89 12.51
CA LEU A 223 9.96 -23.91 11.09
C LEU A 223 11.16 -23.61 10.18
N THR A 224 12.28 -23.16 10.73
CA THR A 224 13.48 -22.70 10.02
C THR A 224 14.75 -23.41 10.52
N GLU A 225 14.65 -24.67 10.94
CA GLU A 225 15.77 -25.51 11.40
C GLU A 225 16.58 -24.85 12.54
N GLY A 226 15.94 -24.07 13.39
CA GLY A 226 16.56 -23.35 14.50
C GLY A 226 17.30 -22.06 14.13
N ARG A 227 17.40 -21.73 12.84
CA ARG A 227 18.18 -20.58 12.36
C ARG A 227 17.45 -19.24 12.42
N GLY A 228 16.13 -19.23 12.31
CA GLY A 228 15.30 -18.06 12.04
C GLY A 228 15.10 -17.82 10.53
N VAL A 229 14.25 -16.87 10.19
CA VAL A 229 13.89 -16.54 8.79
C VAL A 229 15.00 -15.80 8.07
N ASP A 230 15.07 -15.92 6.75
CA ASP A 230 16.05 -15.23 5.91
C ASP A 230 15.73 -13.74 5.82
N CYS A 231 14.44 -13.43 5.68
CA CYS A 231 13.91 -12.07 5.57
C CYS A 231 12.68 -11.90 6.45
N ALA A 232 12.46 -10.70 6.96
CA ALA A 232 11.21 -10.32 7.60
C ALA A 232 10.71 -8.99 7.03
N ILE A 233 9.39 -8.84 6.93
CA ILE A 233 8.74 -7.58 6.56
C ILE A 233 7.62 -7.29 7.56
N ASP A 234 7.67 -6.12 8.20
CA ASP A 234 6.55 -5.64 9.00
C ASP A 234 5.61 -4.78 8.15
N CYS A 235 4.33 -5.18 8.16
CA CYS A 235 3.22 -4.48 7.53
C CYS A 235 2.16 -4.05 8.57
N SER A 236 2.42 -4.25 9.85
CA SER A 236 1.46 -3.98 10.93
C SER A 236 1.59 -2.60 11.55
N GLY A 237 2.82 -2.06 11.60
CA GLY A 237 3.17 -0.87 12.36
C GLY A 237 2.91 -1.04 13.86
N ARG A 238 3.27 -2.21 14.41
CA ARG A 238 3.18 -2.51 15.84
C ARG A 238 4.57 -2.82 16.40
N VAL A 239 4.98 -2.13 17.45
CA VAL A 239 6.29 -2.30 18.09
C VAL A 239 6.65 -3.76 18.36
N ALA A 240 5.68 -4.53 18.88
CA ALA A 240 5.89 -5.96 19.17
C ALA A 240 6.17 -6.79 17.89
N ALA A 241 5.51 -6.46 16.79
CA ALA A 241 5.71 -7.12 15.50
C ALA A 241 7.05 -6.71 14.85
N GLU A 242 7.40 -5.43 14.93
CA GLU A 242 8.71 -4.92 14.49
C GLU A 242 9.85 -5.58 15.29
N ARG A 243 9.68 -5.70 16.62
CA ARG A 243 10.63 -6.41 17.48
C ARG A 243 10.75 -7.88 17.07
N LEU A 244 9.60 -8.55 16.85
CA LEU A 244 9.58 -9.94 16.37
C LEU A 244 10.32 -10.12 15.04
N CYS A 245 10.17 -9.19 14.09
CA CYS A 245 10.93 -9.21 12.84
C CYS A 245 12.44 -9.22 13.08
N ILE A 246 12.93 -8.38 13.99
CA ILE A 246 14.35 -8.34 14.36
C ILE A 246 14.77 -9.64 15.03
N ASP A 247 13.99 -10.14 16.01
CA ASP A 247 14.33 -11.33 16.80
C ASP A 247 14.32 -12.61 15.97
N ALA A 248 13.31 -12.81 15.15
CA ALA A 248 13.09 -13.99 14.34
C ALA A 248 14.01 -14.09 13.11
N THR A 249 14.60 -12.98 12.68
CA THR A 249 15.50 -12.97 11.52
C THR A 249 16.87 -13.54 11.90
N ARG A 250 17.37 -14.49 11.10
CA ARG A 250 18.65 -15.15 11.30
C ARG A 250 19.85 -14.19 11.20
N ARG A 251 21.02 -14.67 11.60
CA ARG A 251 22.29 -13.97 11.33
C ARG A 251 22.47 -13.76 9.83
N ARG A 252 22.93 -12.57 9.44
CA ARG A 252 23.06 -12.11 8.03
C ARG A 252 21.72 -12.05 7.30
N GLY A 253 20.60 -12.02 8.04
CA GLY A 253 19.27 -11.82 7.48
C GLY A 253 18.94 -10.35 7.24
N ARG A 254 17.74 -10.09 6.74
CA ARG A 254 17.31 -8.78 6.24
C ARG A 254 15.90 -8.47 6.73
N VAL A 255 15.65 -7.24 7.17
CA VAL A 255 14.36 -6.78 7.69
C VAL A 255 13.92 -5.52 6.95
N ALA A 256 12.66 -5.46 6.52
CA ALA A 256 12.03 -4.26 5.99
C ALA A 256 10.87 -3.82 6.90
N PHE A 257 10.81 -2.55 7.23
CA PHE A 257 9.66 -1.92 7.88
C PHE A 257 8.87 -1.11 6.85
N VAL A 258 7.59 -1.47 6.71
CA VAL A 258 6.63 -0.86 5.78
C VAL A 258 5.40 -0.34 6.54
N GLY A 259 5.02 -1.03 7.62
CA GLY A 259 3.95 -0.60 8.51
C GLY A 259 4.35 0.66 9.28
N GLU A 260 3.53 1.72 9.19
CA GLU A 260 3.79 2.95 9.96
C GLU A 260 3.50 2.74 11.45
N CYS A 261 4.54 2.86 12.28
CA CYS A 261 4.49 2.88 13.73
C CYS A 261 4.92 4.25 14.26
N ARG A 262 4.15 4.81 15.20
CA ARG A 262 4.48 6.09 15.84
C ARG A 262 5.09 5.91 17.25
N ASP A 263 5.14 4.68 17.72
CA ASP A 263 5.69 4.33 19.02
C ASP A 263 7.18 3.99 18.90
N GLU A 264 7.91 4.05 20.02
CA GLU A 264 9.35 3.80 20.07
C GLU A 264 9.66 2.31 20.06
N LEU A 265 10.56 1.88 19.17
CA LEU A 265 11.16 0.55 19.16
C LEU A 265 12.56 0.59 19.75
N THR A 266 12.81 -0.15 20.85
CA THR A 266 14.14 -0.26 21.43
C THR A 266 14.99 -1.30 20.69
N ILE A 267 16.16 -0.88 20.24
CA ILE A 267 17.16 -1.73 19.57
C ILE A 267 18.48 -1.65 20.32
N THR A 268 19.07 -2.81 20.67
CA THR A 268 20.41 -2.90 21.20
C THR A 268 21.40 -3.14 20.05
N ILE A 269 22.12 -2.12 19.64
CA ILE A 269 22.98 -2.15 18.43
C ILE A 269 23.94 -3.35 18.43
N SER A 270 24.57 -3.66 19.56
CA SER A 270 25.56 -4.77 19.64
C SER A 270 24.94 -6.14 19.35
N THR A 271 23.83 -6.45 20.02
CA THR A 271 23.21 -7.79 19.95
C THR A 271 22.27 -7.92 18.75
N ASP A 272 21.50 -6.90 18.47
CA ASP A 272 20.45 -6.96 17.44
C ASP A 272 21.02 -6.73 16.04
N MET A 273 22.01 -5.85 15.92
CA MET A 273 22.56 -5.46 14.63
C MET A 273 23.95 -6.07 14.38
N ILE A 274 24.97 -5.72 15.19
CA ILE A 274 26.37 -6.05 14.89
C ILE A 274 26.58 -7.57 14.93
N ARG A 275 26.18 -8.26 16.03
CA ARG A 275 26.41 -9.70 16.19
C ARG A 275 25.54 -10.57 15.30
N LYS A 276 24.39 -10.06 14.84
CA LYS A 276 23.56 -10.71 13.83
C LYS A 276 24.02 -10.36 12.41
N GLY A 277 24.73 -9.24 12.20
CA GLY A 277 25.05 -8.71 10.87
C GLY A 277 23.79 -8.42 10.08
N LEU A 278 22.79 -7.85 10.74
CA LEU A 278 21.46 -7.66 10.20
C LEU A 278 21.44 -6.44 9.26
N THR A 279 20.74 -6.56 8.14
CA THR A 279 20.36 -5.42 7.30
C THR A 279 18.94 -5.02 7.67
N VAL A 280 18.72 -3.74 8.00
CA VAL A 280 17.40 -3.20 8.33
C VAL A 280 17.13 -1.99 7.46
N VAL A 281 15.98 -1.95 6.80
CA VAL A 281 15.57 -0.86 5.92
C VAL A 281 14.15 -0.40 6.23
N GLY A 282 13.87 0.90 6.08
CA GLY A 282 12.53 1.44 5.96
C GLY A 282 12.14 1.55 4.49
N SER A 283 10.89 1.31 4.15
CA SER A 283 10.38 1.44 2.78
C SER A 283 8.97 1.97 2.78
N TRP A 284 8.74 3.02 2.00
CA TRP A 284 7.40 3.65 1.87
C TRP A 284 6.85 3.53 0.48
N LEU A 285 6.61 2.71 -0.20
CA LEU A 285 6.29 2.42 -1.58
C LEU A 285 7.53 2.00 -2.39
N TYR A 286 7.43 2.07 -3.69
CA TYR A 286 8.46 1.63 -4.62
C TYR A 286 8.96 2.80 -5.48
N ASN A 287 10.17 2.64 -6.02
CA ASN A 287 10.71 3.58 -6.99
C ASN A 287 9.91 3.54 -8.31
N MET A 288 9.64 4.69 -8.92
CA MET A 288 8.89 4.81 -10.19
C MET A 288 9.45 3.90 -11.29
N GLY A 289 10.76 3.69 -11.33
CA GLY A 289 11.41 2.77 -12.27
C GLY A 289 10.97 1.31 -12.13
N ASP A 290 10.43 0.93 -10.96
CA ASP A 290 9.92 -0.41 -10.71
C ASP A 290 8.44 -0.60 -11.06
N TYR A 291 7.75 0.45 -11.54
CA TYR A 291 6.33 0.36 -11.89
C TYR A 291 6.02 -0.82 -12.83
N SER A 292 6.86 -1.04 -13.84
CA SER A 292 6.69 -2.16 -14.77
C SER A 292 6.79 -3.53 -14.08
N LYS A 293 7.63 -3.65 -13.05
CA LYS A 293 7.76 -4.89 -12.25
C LYS A 293 6.53 -5.09 -11.35
N VAL A 294 6.01 -4.01 -10.74
CA VAL A 294 4.76 -4.04 -9.97
C VAL A 294 3.60 -4.48 -10.85
N MET A 295 3.45 -3.88 -12.04
CA MET A 295 2.43 -4.28 -13.02
C MET A 295 2.59 -5.73 -13.48
N LYS A 296 3.83 -6.25 -13.58
CA LYS A 296 4.07 -7.66 -13.89
C LYS A 296 3.52 -8.59 -12.81
N VAL A 297 3.70 -8.26 -11.53
CA VAL A 297 3.08 -9.02 -10.42
C VAL A 297 1.56 -9.01 -10.54
N ILE A 298 0.96 -7.84 -10.76
CA ILE A 298 -0.50 -7.69 -10.90
C ILE A 298 -1.05 -8.51 -12.07
N ARG A 299 -0.39 -8.49 -13.22
CA ARG A 299 -0.83 -9.21 -14.42
C ARG A 299 -0.68 -10.73 -14.35
N GLN A 300 0.37 -11.20 -13.69
CA GLN A 300 0.78 -12.61 -13.76
C GLN A 300 0.46 -13.43 -12.52
N SER A 301 0.19 -12.78 -11.38
CA SER A 301 -0.16 -13.50 -10.17
C SER A 301 -1.67 -13.77 -10.10
N PRO A 302 -2.10 -15.04 -10.07
CA PRO A 302 -3.51 -15.37 -9.89
C PRO A 302 -4.04 -14.99 -8.50
N LEU A 303 -3.16 -14.65 -7.55
CA LEU A 303 -3.51 -14.29 -6.18
C LEU A 303 -4.07 -12.87 -6.06
N ILE A 304 -3.99 -12.05 -7.12
CA ILE A 304 -4.55 -10.69 -7.14
C ILE A 304 -6.07 -10.72 -6.90
N GLU A 305 -6.77 -11.69 -7.46
CA GLU A 305 -8.21 -11.86 -7.25
C GLU A 305 -8.56 -12.18 -5.78
N LEU A 306 -7.68 -12.87 -5.06
CA LEU A 306 -7.85 -13.13 -3.63
C LEU A 306 -7.51 -11.90 -2.77
N LEU A 307 -6.63 -11.02 -3.27
CA LEU A 307 -6.27 -9.77 -2.60
C LEU A 307 -7.40 -8.74 -2.66
N ILE A 308 -8.20 -8.72 -3.73
CA ILE A 308 -9.38 -7.86 -3.86
C ILE A 308 -10.57 -8.59 -3.24
N SER A 309 -10.83 -8.35 -1.95
CA SER A 309 -11.87 -9.08 -1.22
C SER A 309 -13.29 -8.56 -1.47
N HIS A 310 -13.43 -7.26 -1.74
CA HIS A 310 -14.73 -6.61 -1.94
C HIS A 310 -14.64 -5.53 -3.03
N GLN A 311 -15.75 -5.37 -3.74
CA GLN A 311 -15.97 -4.23 -4.63
C GLN A 311 -17.30 -3.59 -4.23
N LEU A 312 -17.29 -2.30 -3.90
CA LEU A 312 -18.41 -1.57 -3.33
C LEU A 312 -18.65 -0.26 -4.11
N PRO A 313 -19.87 0.27 -4.15
CA PRO A 313 -20.08 1.64 -4.56
C PRO A 313 -19.47 2.60 -3.53
N MET A 314 -19.06 3.81 -3.97
CA MET A 314 -18.50 4.83 -3.07
C MET A 314 -19.50 5.22 -1.96
N SER A 315 -20.79 5.14 -2.22
CA SER A 315 -21.84 5.34 -1.22
C SER A 315 -21.76 4.39 -0.02
N GLN A 316 -21.04 3.26 -0.14
CA GLN A 316 -20.80 2.27 0.92
C GLN A 316 -19.41 2.36 1.57
N LEU A 317 -18.69 3.48 1.43
CA LEU A 317 -17.37 3.69 2.06
C LEU A 317 -17.38 3.36 3.55
N GLN A 318 -18.43 3.76 4.27
CA GLN A 318 -18.56 3.49 5.71
C GLN A 318 -18.63 2.00 6.03
N THR A 319 -19.35 1.21 5.21
CA THR A 319 -19.38 -0.25 5.31
C THR A 319 -17.97 -0.85 5.07
N GLY A 320 -17.29 -0.37 4.04
CA GLY A 320 -15.91 -0.80 3.74
C GLY A 320 -14.93 -0.51 4.87
N PHE A 321 -15.00 0.67 5.47
CA PHE A 321 -14.19 1.01 6.65
C PHE A 321 -14.50 0.10 7.85
N GLY A 322 -15.77 -0.25 8.05
CA GLY A 322 -16.20 -1.19 9.08
C GLY A 322 -15.56 -2.57 8.91
N LEU A 323 -15.60 -3.13 7.70
CA LEU A 323 -14.97 -4.44 7.38
C LEU A 323 -13.46 -4.42 7.62
N LEU A 324 -12.77 -3.35 7.22
CA LEU A 324 -11.33 -3.20 7.48
C LEU A 324 -11.02 -3.13 8.99
N ALA A 325 -11.83 -2.38 9.74
CA ALA A 325 -11.67 -2.24 11.18
C ALA A 325 -11.89 -3.55 11.95
N GLN A 326 -12.80 -4.39 11.47
CA GLN A 326 -13.09 -5.72 12.04
C GLN A 326 -12.07 -6.79 11.64
N GLY A 327 -11.19 -6.49 10.68
CA GLY A 327 -10.23 -7.48 10.17
C GLY A 327 -10.84 -8.51 9.21
N GLU A 328 -12.00 -8.22 8.64
CA GLU A 328 -12.79 -9.11 7.77
C GLU A 328 -12.62 -8.79 6.27
N ALA A 329 -11.59 -8.04 5.92
CA ALA A 329 -11.29 -7.70 4.55
C ALA A 329 -9.78 -7.67 4.27
N ALA A 330 -9.44 -7.97 3.01
CA ALA A 330 -8.18 -7.63 2.36
C ALA A 330 -8.34 -6.24 1.70
N LYS A 331 -8.02 -6.07 0.41
CA LYS A 331 -8.31 -4.81 -0.29
C LYS A 331 -9.79 -4.70 -0.64
N ILE A 332 -10.36 -3.56 -0.36
CA ILE A 332 -11.71 -3.15 -0.78
C ILE A 332 -11.56 -2.08 -1.84
N VAL A 333 -12.14 -2.31 -3.00
CA VAL A 333 -12.13 -1.35 -4.12
C VAL A 333 -13.51 -0.70 -4.21
N VAL A 334 -13.57 0.60 -4.36
CA VAL A 334 -14.82 1.33 -4.56
C VAL A 334 -14.91 1.92 -5.96
N ASP A 335 -16.13 1.88 -6.52
CA ASP A 335 -16.48 2.62 -7.73
C ASP A 335 -17.07 3.98 -7.33
N PRO A 336 -16.44 5.11 -7.69
CA PRO A 336 -16.96 6.43 -7.36
C PRO A 336 -18.27 6.80 -8.07
N TRP A 337 -18.68 6.05 -9.09
CA TRP A 337 -19.83 6.36 -9.94
C TRP A 337 -21.06 5.48 -9.67
N ALA A 338 -20.96 4.49 -8.75
CA ALA A 338 -22.03 3.57 -8.40
C ALA A 338 -22.71 3.90 -7.06
#